data_0d8f577c6efeec0991726ede35ad065a
#
_entry.id   0d8f577c6efeec0991726ede35ad065a
#
_cell.length_a   1.000
_cell.length_b   1.000
_cell.length_c   1.000
_cell.angle_alpha   90.00
_cell.angle_beta   90.00
_cell.angle_gamma   90.00
#
_symmetry.space_group_name_H-M   'P 1'
#
loop_
_entity.id
_entity.type
_entity.pdbx_description
1 polymer ?
#
loop_
_entity_poly.entity_id
_entity_poly.type
_entity_poly.pdbx_seq_one_letter_code
_entity_poly.pdbx_strand_id
1 'polypeptide(L)'
;MKKVLVIGGGGREHAIVDALSRSPQVGKIFCAPGNAGISAQAECVPIKDTDVEGLKAFALENGIDLAVVGPEVALAAGVVDAFKEAGLRIFGPSKAAATIEASKDFAKQLMAKYDIPTAAFETFEDYEAALEYVKKGSFPVVLKYDGLAAGKGVVIPETLEEADEALKDMLLDDKFGKGKVVVEEFLTGPEFSFMCFVDGLDVYPMTLSQDHKRAYEGDKGPNTGGMGAYSPVPIITDEDLEFSLEHVMKPTAAAMVAEGCPFTGVLYGGLMKTPQGPKVIEFNCRFGDPETEVVLPRLATDIYDIFSAVADHTPMPQIEWRKEVTMGFVMASKGYPGDYKKGYEISGLDKLSEDIRVFHMGTSLKDGRFHTAGGRVLMVVGSGADLQEAHDKALAAVESIECENLFYRRDIGWRVLNL
;
A
#
# COMPACT_ATOMS: atom_id res chain seq x y z
N MET A 1 24.13 -8.78 -16.55
CA MET A 1 23.20 -8.73 -15.40
C MET A 1 22.54 -7.37 -15.38
N LYS A 2 21.27 -7.33 -15.05
CA LYS A 2 20.42 -6.13 -15.10
C LYS A 2 20.65 -5.19 -13.93
N LYS A 3 20.52 -3.89 -14.18
CA LYS A 3 20.53 -2.83 -13.18
C LYS A 3 19.11 -2.33 -12.97
N VAL A 4 18.62 -2.35 -11.75
CA VAL A 4 17.25 -1.93 -11.41
C VAL A 4 17.30 -0.76 -10.43
N LEU A 5 16.46 0.25 -10.66
CA LEU A 5 16.25 1.37 -9.74
C LEU A 5 14.86 1.21 -9.08
N VAL A 6 14.83 1.08 -7.77
CA VAL A 6 13.58 1.14 -6.96
C VAL A 6 13.44 2.56 -6.42
N ILE A 7 12.30 3.19 -6.70
CA ILE A 7 12.00 4.55 -6.26
C ILE A 7 11.15 4.49 -5.00
N GLY A 8 11.61 5.13 -3.92
CA GLY A 8 11.00 5.12 -2.59
C GLY A 8 11.97 4.64 -1.51
N GLY A 9 11.51 4.49 -0.28
CA GLY A 9 12.38 4.13 0.84
C GLY A 9 11.67 3.57 2.07
N GLY A 10 10.46 3.03 1.90
CA GLY A 10 9.69 2.38 2.98
C GLY A 10 9.80 0.87 3.00
N GLY A 11 8.95 0.22 3.78
CA GLY A 11 8.88 -1.24 3.91
C GLY A 11 8.48 -1.92 2.61
N ARG A 12 7.52 -1.36 1.89
CA ARG A 12 7.13 -1.81 0.55
C ARG A 12 8.31 -1.84 -0.41
N GLU A 13 9.10 -0.78 -0.48
CA GLU A 13 10.28 -0.71 -1.33
C GLU A 13 11.34 -1.72 -0.87
N HIS A 14 11.51 -1.93 0.43
CA HIS A 14 12.40 -2.97 0.95
C HIS A 14 11.94 -4.36 0.51
N ALA A 15 10.65 -4.66 0.56
CA ALA A 15 10.12 -5.94 0.09
C ALA A 15 10.30 -6.13 -1.43
N ILE A 16 10.19 -5.06 -2.22
CA ILE A 16 10.47 -5.07 -3.66
C ILE A 16 11.97 -5.33 -3.90
N VAL A 17 12.86 -4.66 -3.18
CA VAL A 17 14.31 -4.88 -3.25
C VAL A 17 14.66 -6.32 -2.88
N ASP A 18 14.10 -6.85 -1.79
CA ASP A 18 14.30 -8.25 -1.37
C ASP A 18 13.84 -9.23 -2.47
N ALA A 19 12.68 -9.00 -3.10
CA ALA A 19 12.21 -9.84 -4.19
C ALA A 19 13.12 -9.77 -5.41
N LEU A 20 13.58 -8.58 -5.80
CA LEU A 20 14.51 -8.36 -6.91
C LEU A 20 15.91 -8.97 -6.65
N SER A 21 16.37 -8.97 -5.40
CA SER A 21 17.66 -9.54 -5.01
C SER A 21 17.72 -11.07 -5.20
N ARG A 22 16.57 -11.73 -5.25
CA ARG A 22 16.44 -13.16 -5.54
C ARG A 22 16.42 -13.49 -7.03
N SER A 23 16.30 -12.48 -7.89
CA SER A 23 16.29 -12.69 -9.34
C SER A 23 17.69 -13.01 -9.86
N PRO A 24 17.89 -14.11 -10.61
CA PRO A 24 19.18 -14.44 -11.22
C PRO A 24 19.57 -13.47 -12.34
N GLN A 25 18.65 -12.65 -12.81
CA GLN A 25 18.85 -11.68 -13.88
C GLN A 25 19.40 -10.34 -13.36
N VAL A 26 19.08 -9.99 -12.08
CA VAL A 26 19.43 -8.71 -11.47
C VAL A 26 20.83 -8.79 -10.87
N GLY A 27 21.72 -7.91 -11.33
CA GLY A 27 23.09 -7.85 -10.81
C GLY A 27 23.37 -6.66 -9.92
N LYS A 28 22.55 -5.61 -10.05
CA LYS A 28 22.70 -4.40 -9.25
C LYS A 28 21.33 -3.78 -8.99
N ILE A 29 21.08 -3.45 -7.74
CA ILE A 29 19.88 -2.72 -7.34
C ILE A 29 20.30 -1.38 -6.75
N PHE A 30 19.67 -0.31 -7.21
CA PHE A 30 19.71 1.02 -6.61
C PHE A 30 18.34 1.30 -5.97
N CYS A 31 18.33 2.06 -4.89
CA CYS A 31 17.09 2.49 -4.24
C CYS A 31 17.18 3.98 -3.89
N ALA A 32 16.20 4.76 -4.30
CA ALA A 32 16.21 6.22 -4.14
C ALA A 32 14.93 6.73 -3.44
N PRO A 33 15.02 7.29 -2.22
CA PRO A 33 16.23 7.45 -1.43
C PRO A 33 16.68 6.20 -0.67
N GLY A 34 15.82 5.16 -0.55
CA GLY A 34 16.06 3.98 0.27
C GLY A 34 16.02 4.27 1.77
N ASN A 35 16.47 3.32 2.57
CA ASN A 35 16.64 3.44 4.02
C ASN A 35 17.81 2.57 4.50
N ALA A 36 18.11 2.64 5.81
CA ALA A 36 19.25 1.94 6.39
C ALA A 36 19.21 0.41 6.22
N GLY A 37 18.03 -0.22 6.26
CA GLY A 37 17.90 -1.66 6.05
C GLY A 37 18.06 -2.05 4.59
N ILE A 38 17.51 -1.27 3.67
CA ILE A 38 17.64 -1.46 2.23
C ILE A 38 19.10 -1.43 1.79
N SER A 39 19.94 -0.64 2.47
CA SER A 39 21.36 -0.51 2.13
C SER A 39 22.17 -1.81 2.24
N ALA A 40 21.64 -2.83 2.90
CA ALA A 40 22.25 -4.16 2.94
C ALA A 40 22.09 -4.95 1.61
N GLN A 41 21.08 -4.64 0.81
CA GLN A 41 20.73 -5.36 -0.42
C GLN A 41 20.82 -4.49 -1.68
N ALA A 42 20.81 -3.16 -1.53
CA ALA A 42 20.83 -2.19 -2.64
C ALA A 42 21.73 -1.00 -2.32
N GLU A 43 22.21 -0.34 -3.35
CA GLU A 43 22.88 0.94 -3.20
C GLU A 43 21.84 2.05 -3.06
N CYS A 44 21.77 2.64 -1.86
CA CYS A 44 20.87 3.77 -1.60
C CYS A 44 21.44 5.05 -2.18
N VAL A 45 20.62 5.77 -2.96
CA VAL A 45 20.99 6.99 -3.66
C VAL A 45 20.23 8.18 -3.04
N PRO A 46 20.89 9.26 -2.61
CA PRO A 46 20.24 10.36 -1.91
C PRO A 46 19.44 11.29 -2.85
N ILE A 47 18.54 10.71 -3.62
CA ILE A 47 17.59 11.41 -4.50
C ILE A 47 16.20 11.19 -3.94
N LYS A 48 15.44 12.27 -3.75
CA LYS A 48 14.05 12.18 -3.27
C LYS A 48 13.17 11.48 -4.33
N ASP A 49 12.21 10.74 -3.88
CA ASP A 49 11.22 10.03 -4.72
C ASP A 49 10.34 10.99 -5.56
N THR A 50 10.25 12.24 -5.18
CA THR A 50 9.56 13.32 -5.92
C THR A 50 10.47 14.16 -6.82
N ASP A 51 11.78 13.94 -6.79
CA ASP A 51 12.75 14.60 -7.68
C ASP A 51 12.85 13.86 -9.03
N VAL A 52 11.83 14.07 -9.85
CA VAL A 52 11.66 13.38 -11.14
C VAL A 52 12.87 13.58 -12.06
N GLU A 53 13.38 14.81 -12.16
CA GLU A 53 14.52 15.13 -13.03
C GLU A 53 15.82 14.49 -12.50
N GLY A 54 16.04 14.51 -11.19
CA GLY A 54 17.20 13.86 -10.57
C GLY A 54 17.17 12.34 -10.76
N LEU A 55 16.02 11.71 -10.59
CA LEU A 55 15.81 10.26 -10.81
C LEU A 55 16.06 9.89 -12.28
N LYS A 56 15.53 10.67 -13.22
CA LYS A 56 15.69 10.46 -14.66
C LYS A 56 17.17 10.59 -15.07
N ALA A 57 17.85 11.67 -14.62
CA ALA A 57 19.27 11.88 -14.89
C ALA A 57 20.11 10.71 -14.35
N PHE A 58 19.88 10.31 -13.11
CA PHE A 58 20.56 9.16 -12.50
C PHE A 58 20.38 7.88 -13.32
N ALA A 59 19.13 7.60 -13.76
CA ALA A 59 18.84 6.40 -14.55
C ALA A 59 19.58 6.39 -15.89
N LEU A 60 19.65 7.53 -16.58
CA LEU A 60 20.40 7.66 -17.84
C LEU A 60 21.91 7.50 -17.62
N GLU A 61 22.49 8.19 -16.64
CA GLU A 61 23.94 8.17 -16.35
C GLU A 61 24.43 6.79 -15.91
N ASN A 62 23.62 6.03 -15.19
CA ASN A 62 23.99 4.73 -14.65
C ASN A 62 23.55 3.55 -15.54
N GLY A 63 22.84 3.81 -16.64
CA GLY A 63 22.36 2.78 -17.55
C GLY A 63 21.40 1.82 -16.86
N ILE A 64 20.36 2.35 -16.21
CA ILE A 64 19.33 1.56 -15.55
C ILE A 64 18.50 0.81 -16.59
N ASP A 65 18.40 -0.51 -16.44
CA ASP A 65 17.63 -1.37 -17.34
C ASP A 65 16.11 -1.30 -17.07
N LEU A 66 15.73 -1.09 -15.82
CA LEU A 66 14.33 -0.99 -15.40
C LEU A 66 14.21 -0.18 -14.10
N ALA A 67 13.27 0.75 -14.05
CA ALA A 67 12.87 1.42 -12.81
C ALA A 67 11.53 0.86 -12.31
N VAL A 68 11.36 0.84 -10.98
CA VAL A 68 10.13 0.38 -10.30
C VAL A 68 9.71 1.46 -9.31
N VAL A 69 8.47 1.93 -9.40
CA VAL A 69 7.96 2.99 -8.52
C VAL A 69 7.23 2.38 -7.34
N GLY A 70 7.63 2.75 -6.13
CA GLY A 70 6.94 2.34 -4.90
C GLY A 70 5.82 3.30 -4.48
N PRO A 71 6.11 4.59 -4.12
CA PRO A 71 5.15 5.47 -3.50
C PRO A 71 4.28 6.23 -4.51
N GLU A 72 3.05 6.53 -4.10
CA GLU A 72 2.07 7.31 -4.86
C GLU A 72 2.51 8.74 -5.16
N VAL A 73 3.31 9.34 -4.27
CA VAL A 73 3.80 10.72 -4.46
C VAL A 73 4.70 10.85 -5.69
N ALA A 74 5.53 9.85 -5.97
CA ALA A 74 6.37 9.80 -7.17
C ALA A 74 5.52 9.64 -8.44
N LEU A 75 4.48 8.79 -8.39
CA LEU A 75 3.53 8.59 -9.48
C LEU A 75 2.76 9.87 -9.79
N ALA A 76 2.24 10.54 -8.76
CA ALA A 76 1.54 11.82 -8.88
C ALA A 76 2.45 12.94 -9.39
N ALA A 77 3.75 12.89 -9.09
CA ALA A 77 4.75 13.80 -9.63
C ALA A 77 5.04 13.58 -11.14
N GLY A 78 4.64 12.42 -11.70
CA GLY A 78 4.78 12.13 -13.14
C GLY A 78 6.11 11.45 -13.51
N VAL A 79 6.74 10.75 -12.58
CA VAL A 79 8.02 10.05 -12.83
C VAL A 79 7.93 9.05 -13.98
N VAL A 80 6.80 8.34 -14.10
CA VAL A 80 6.60 7.34 -15.16
C VAL A 80 6.56 7.99 -16.54
N ASP A 81 5.83 9.10 -16.68
CA ASP A 81 5.74 9.84 -17.94
C ASP A 81 7.11 10.39 -18.34
N ALA A 82 7.86 10.99 -17.42
CA ALA A 82 9.18 11.54 -17.67
C ALA A 82 10.22 10.47 -18.08
N PHE A 83 10.14 9.27 -17.50
CA PHE A 83 11.00 8.15 -17.87
C PHE A 83 10.67 7.62 -19.26
N LYS A 84 9.37 7.43 -19.57
CA LYS A 84 8.92 6.98 -20.89
C LYS A 84 9.32 7.97 -22.00
N GLU A 85 9.15 9.28 -21.76
CA GLU A 85 9.59 10.33 -22.69
C GLU A 85 11.10 10.30 -22.95
N ALA A 86 11.88 9.90 -21.94
CA ALA A 86 13.34 9.72 -22.08
C ALA A 86 13.75 8.35 -22.67
N GLY A 87 12.79 7.50 -23.04
CA GLY A 87 13.06 6.15 -23.55
C GLY A 87 13.52 5.16 -22.48
N LEU A 88 13.30 5.45 -21.21
CA LEU A 88 13.63 4.58 -20.08
C LEU A 88 12.48 3.66 -19.74
N ARG A 89 12.80 2.40 -19.43
CA ARG A 89 11.83 1.41 -18.98
C ARG A 89 11.46 1.63 -17.52
N ILE A 90 10.18 1.63 -17.24
CA ILE A 90 9.67 1.87 -15.88
C ILE A 90 8.37 1.10 -15.63
N PHE A 91 8.27 0.48 -14.46
CA PHE A 91 7.07 -0.18 -13.96
C PHE A 91 6.31 0.76 -13.05
N GLY A 92 5.08 1.07 -13.41
CA GLY A 92 4.16 1.93 -12.68
C GLY A 92 3.17 2.61 -13.62
N PRO A 93 2.04 3.11 -13.12
CA PRO A 93 1.04 3.82 -13.91
C PRO A 93 1.52 5.23 -14.27
N SER A 94 1.02 5.74 -15.39
CA SER A 94 1.18 7.16 -15.76
C SER A 94 0.55 8.08 -14.71
N LYS A 95 0.91 9.35 -14.74
CA LYS A 95 0.28 10.36 -13.87
C LYS A 95 -1.24 10.41 -14.05
N ALA A 96 -1.71 10.29 -15.29
CA ALA A 96 -3.13 10.24 -15.60
C ALA A 96 -3.82 9.01 -14.97
N ALA A 97 -3.21 7.83 -15.08
CA ALA A 97 -3.74 6.61 -14.47
C ALA A 97 -3.66 6.64 -12.93
N ALA A 98 -2.64 7.27 -12.37
CA ALA A 98 -2.49 7.42 -10.92
C ALA A 98 -3.59 8.30 -10.27
N THR A 99 -4.38 9.02 -11.06
CA THR A 99 -5.52 9.79 -10.59
C THR A 99 -6.55 8.92 -9.86
N ILE A 100 -6.62 7.61 -10.15
CA ILE A 100 -7.52 6.68 -9.45
C ILE A 100 -7.27 6.62 -7.93
N GLU A 101 -6.05 6.89 -7.48
CA GLU A 101 -5.71 7.04 -6.05
C GLU A 101 -5.68 8.53 -5.65
N ALA A 102 -5.17 9.41 -6.51
CA ALA A 102 -4.99 10.82 -6.19
C ALA A 102 -6.31 11.58 -6.03
N SER A 103 -7.39 11.15 -6.71
CA SER A 103 -8.73 11.70 -6.58
C SER A 103 -9.75 10.61 -6.26
N LYS A 104 -10.32 10.69 -5.06
CA LYS A 104 -11.40 9.81 -4.62
C LYS A 104 -12.69 10.08 -5.40
N ASP A 105 -12.93 11.34 -5.74
CA ASP A 105 -14.06 11.72 -6.59
C ASP A 105 -13.94 11.09 -7.98
N PHE A 106 -12.78 11.18 -8.63
CA PHE A 106 -12.54 10.50 -9.91
C PHE A 106 -12.82 9.00 -9.82
N ALA A 107 -12.27 8.31 -8.80
CA ALA A 107 -12.47 6.88 -8.61
C ALA A 107 -13.95 6.54 -8.40
N LYS A 108 -14.69 7.34 -7.63
CA LYS A 108 -16.11 7.15 -7.38
C LYS A 108 -16.96 7.39 -8.64
N GLN A 109 -16.68 8.45 -9.40
CA GLN A 109 -17.37 8.72 -10.67
C GLN A 109 -17.10 7.60 -11.69
N LEU A 110 -15.85 7.10 -11.75
CA LEU A 110 -15.49 5.96 -12.58
C LEU A 110 -16.33 4.72 -12.21
N MET A 111 -16.37 4.38 -10.92
CA MET A 111 -17.13 3.23 -10.43
C MET A 111 -18.62 3.36 -10.72
N ALA A 112 -19.21 4.54 -10.53
CA ALA A 112 -20.60 4.80 -10.84
C ALA A 112 -20.90 4.69 -12.35
N LYS A 113 -20.01 5.22 -13.21
CA LYS A 113 -20.17 5.20 -14.67
C LYS A 113 -20.11 3.80 -15.27
N TYR A 114 -19.30 2.92 -14.67
CA TYR A 114 -19.04 1.56 -15.19
C TYR A 114 -19.64 0.45 -14.33
N ASP A 115 -20.60 0.80 -13.45
CA ASP A 115 -21.32 -0.15 -12.57
C ASP A 115 -20.40 -1.03 -11.70
N ILE A 116 -19.25 -0.47 -11.25
CA ILE A 116 -18.32 -1.17 -10.35
C ILE A 116 -18.85 -1.07 -8.92
N PRO A 117 -19.00 -2.21 -8.19
CA PRO A 117 -19.58 -2.22 -6.86
C PRO A 117 -18.81 -1.38 -5.83
N THR A 118 -19.46 -0.38 -5.26
CA THR A 118 -18.90 0.48 -4.20
C THR A 118 -20.03 1.00 -3.31
N ALA A 119 -19.68 1.68 -2.20
CA ALA A 119 -20.62 2.37 -1.35
C ALA A 119 -21.37 3.47 -2.13
N ALA A 120 -22.64 3.67 -1.81
CA ALA A 120 -23.37 4.84 -2.28
C ALA A 120 -22.63 6.12 -1.83
N PHE A 121 -22.59 7.13 -2.69
CA PHE A 121 -21.80 8.32 -2.42
C PHE A 121 -22.39 9.57 -3.09
N GLU A 122 -21.98 10.72 -2.56
CA GLU A 122 -22.19 12.04 -3.20
C GLU A 122 -20.97 12.92 -2.93
N THR A 123 -20.62 13.81 -3.85
CA THR A 123 -19.44 14.67 -3.74
C THR A 123 -19.84 16.13 -3.60
N PHE A 124 -19.19 16.86 -2.68
CA PHE A 124 -19.50 18.25 -2.36
C PHE A 124 -18.24 19.12 -2.34
N GLU A 125 -18.37 20.33 -2.84
CA GLU A 125 -17.41 21.43 -2.70
C GLU A 125 -17.93 22.50 -1.71
N ASP A 126 -19.24 22.49 -1.46
CA ASP A 126 -19.94 23.44 -0.59
C ASP A 126 -20.28 22.80 0.76
N TYR A 127 -19.87 23.45 1.85
CA TYR A 127 -20.07 22.96 3.20
C TYR A 127 -21.56 22.82 3.56
N GLU A 128 -22.38 23.85 3.24
CA GLU A 128 -23.80 23.84 3.60
C GLU A 128 -24.54 22.71 2.87
N ALA A 129 -24.23 22.49 1.60
CA ALA A 129 -24.80 21.41 0.82
C ALA A 129 -24.41 20.03 1.36
N ALA A 130 -23.12 19.85 1.73
CA ALA A 130 -22.66 18.62 2.36
C ALA A 130 -23.35 18.36 3.70
N LEU A 131 -23.47 19.37 4.56
CA LEU A 131 -24.12 19.26 5.86
C LEU A 131 -25.61 18.92 5.72
N GLU A 132 -26.32 19.56 4.78
CA GLU A 132 -27.74 19.25 4.51
C GLU A 132 -27.95 17.82 3.99
N TYR A 133 -27.00 17.31 3.20
CA TYR A 133 -27.03 15.91 2.75
C TYR A 133 -26.84 14.93 3.93
N VAL A 134 -25.82 15.17 4.76
CA VAL A 134 -25.52 14.32 5.93
C VAL A 134 -26.67 14.31 6.94
N LYS A 135 -27.33 15.47 7.19
CA LYS A 135 -28.51 15.57 8.06
C LYS A 135 -29.67 14.65 7.65
N LYS A 136 -29.80 14.34 6.36
CA LYS A 136 -30.85 13.49 5.81
C LYS A 136 -30.49 12.01 5.78
N GLY A 137 -29.21 11.70 6.02
CA GLY A 137 -28.67 10.34 6.01
C GLY A 137 -28.77 9.63 7.35
N SER A 138 -28.14 8.47 7.42
CA SER A 138 -27.97 7.67 8.64
C SER A 138 -26.52 7.69 9.10
N PHE A 139 -26.30 7.50 10.40
CA PHE A 139 -24.97 7.36 10.99
C PHE A 139 -24.66 5.90 11.33
N PRO A 140 -23.38 5.48 11.32
CA PRO A 140 -22.23 6.30 10.93
C PRO A 140 -22.22 6.60 9.42
N VAL A 141 -21.51 7.66 9.03
CA VAL A 141 -21.27 8.05 7.64
C VAL A 141 -19.76 8.13 7.39
N VAL A 142 -19.31 7.98 6.16
CA VAL A 142 -17.88 8.11 5.83
C VAL A 142 -17.64 9.40 5.07
N LEU A 143 -16.75 10.24 5.59
CA LEU A 143 -16.33 11.50 4.96
C LEU A 143 -14.89 11.36 4.49
N LYS A 144 -14.65 11.54 3.19
CA LYS A 144 -13.31 11.43 2.60
C LYS A 144 -12.95 12.74 1.90
N TYR A 145 -11.89 13.39 2.36
CA TYR A 145 -11.29 14.51 1.64
C TYR A 145 -10.72 14.02 0.30
N ASP A 146 -11.04 14.73 -0.79
CA ASP A 146 -10.56 14.41 -2.13
C ASP A 146 -9.14 14.94 -2.34
N GLY A 147 -8.17 14.05 -2.27
CA GLY A 147 -6.74 14.34 -2.40
C GLY A 147 -5.87 13.35 -1.65
N LEU A 148 -4.56 13.46 -1.86
CA LEU A 148 -3.55 12.69 -1.13
C LEU A 148 -3.41 13.26 0.28
N ALA A 149 -3.99 12.61 1.27
CA ALA A 149 -3.99 13.04 2.67
C ALA A 149 -3.27 12.06 3.62
N ALA A 150 -2.46 11.13 3.09
CA ALA A 150 -1.67 10.15 3.84
C ALA A 150 -2.49 9.42 4.94
N GLY A 151 -3.72 8.99 4.61
CA GLY A 151 -4.63 8.30 5.53
C GLY A 151 -5.35 9.21 6.55
N LYS A 152 -5.05 10.50 6.58
CA LYS A 152 -5.67 11.46 7.53
C LYS A 152 -6.94 12.14 6.98
N GLY A 153 -7.25 11.93 5.72
CA GLY A 153 -8.40 12.54 5.04
C GLY A 153 -9.69 11.72 5.13
N VAL A 154 -9.77 10.71 6.00
CA VAL A 154 -10.96 9.87 6.17
C VAL A 154 -11.44 9.98 7.62
N VAL A 155 -12.70 10.37 7.80
CA VAL A 155 -13.36 10.46 9.11
C VAL A 155 -14.66 9.67 9.02
N ILE A 156 -15.02 8.97 10.10
CA ILE A 156 -16.24 8.18 10.20
C ILE A 156 -17.05 8.72 11.40
N PRO A 157 -17.82 9.80 11.21
CA PRO A 157 -18.62 10.37 12.26
C PRO A 157 -19.76 9.42 12.67
N GLU A 158 -20.01 9.32 13.97
CA GLU A 158 -21.13 8.58 14.54
C GLU A 158 -22.30 9.49 14.89
N THR A 159 -22.07 10.80 14.91
CA THR A 159 -23.08 11.83 15.21
C THR A 159 -23.06 12.98 14.21
N LEU A 160 -24.12 13.77 14.19
CA LEU A 160 -24.21 14.95 13.34
C LEU A 160 -23.18 16.01 13.75
N GLU A 161 -22.93 16.15 15.05
CA GLU A 161 -21.95 17.10 15.59
C GLU A 161 -20.54 16.77 15.14
N GLU A 162 -20.15 15.51 15.19
CA GLU A 162 -18.86 15.04 14.68
C GLU A 162 -18.73 15.23 13.17
N ALA A 163 -19.83 14.99 12.43
CA ALA A 163 -19.83 15.19 10.98
C ALA A 163 -19.72 16.69 10.63
N ASP A 164 -20.39 17.56 11.34
CA ASP A 164 -20.30 19.02 11.18
C ASP A 164 -18.88 19.52 11.39
N GLU A 165 -18.21 19.09 12.46
CA GLU A 165 -16.81 19.41 12.75
C GLU A 165 -15.87 18.92 11.63
N ALA A 166 -16.03 17.67 11.21
CA ALA A 166 -15.19 17.10 10.14
C ALA A 166 -15.41 17.81 8.79
N LEU A 167 -16.66 18.17 8.45
CA LEU A 167 -16.95 18.92 7.22
C LEU A 167 -16.35 20.33 7.24
N LYS A 168 -16.36 21.00 8.41
CA LYS A 168 -15.67 22.31 8.58
C LYS A 168 -14.16 22.18 8.35
N ASP A 169 -13.54 21.19 8.98
CA ASP A 169 -12.09 20.91 8.79
C ASP A 169 -11.74 20.63 7.32
N MET A 170 -12.64 19.97 6.57
CA MET A 170 -12.38 19.55 5.19
C MET A 170 -12.70 20.64 4.15
N LEU A 171 -13.71 21.47 4.38
CA LEU A 171 -14.26 22.40 3.37
C LEU A 171 -14.10 23.86 3.71
N LEU A 172 -14.00 24.24 4.98
CA LEU A 172 -13.89 25.62 5.41
C LEU A 172 -12.47 26.00 5.88
N ASP A 173 -11.79 25.06 6.55
CA ASP A 173 -10.44 25.30 7.04
C ASP A 173 -9.40 24.92 5.99
N ASP A 174 -8.36 25.71 5.87
CA ASP A 174 -7.24 25.46 4.92
C ASP A 174 -6.34 24.26 5.34
N LYS A 175 -6.80 23.43 6.27
CA LYS A 175 -6.04 22.28 6.79
C LYS A 175 -5.62 21.28 5.71
N PHE A 176 -6.47 21.07 4.72
CA PHE A 176 -6.23 20.19 3.58
C PHE A 176 -6.14 20.96 2.24
N GLY A 177 -6.31 22.29 2.26
CA GLY A 177 -6.45 23.13 1.08
C GLY A 177 -7.91 23.18 0.59
N LYS A 178 -8.15 23.92 -0.52
CA LYS A 178 -9.45 23.91 -1.18
C LYS A 178 -9.65 22.60 -1.91
N GLY A 179 -10.66 21.83 -1.54
CA GLY A 179 -10.92 20.50 -2.10
C GLY A 179 -12.39 20.15 -2.05
N LYS A 180 -12.65 18.89 -2.36
CA LYS A 180 -13.96 18.28 -2.29
C LYS A 180 -14.03 17.32 -1.12
N VAL A 181 -15.22 17.01 -0.66
CA VAL A 181 -15.49 15.89 0.24
C VAL A 181 -16.39 14.88 -0.47
N VAL A 182 -16.01 13.62 -0.41
CA VAL A 182 -16.85 12.49 -0.82
C VAL A 182 -17.53 11.96 0.43
N VAL A 183 -18.86 12.02 0.46
CA VAL A 183 -19.71 11.48 1.52
C VAL A 183 -20.18 10.10 1.09
N GLU A 184 -19.88 9.07 1.89
CA GLU A 184 -20.17 7.68 1.53
C GLU A 184 -21.03 7.00 2.59
N GLU A 185 -21.84 6.05 2.12
CA GLU A 185 -22.50 5.05 2.96
C GLU A 185 -21.44 4.28 3.77
N PHE A 186 -21.72 4.04 5.05
CA PHE A 186 -20.87 3.20 5.89
C PHE A 186 -21.12 1.71 5.56
N LEU A 187 -20.13 1.04 5.00
CA LEU A 187 -20.17 -0.39 4.73
C LEU A 187 -19.78 -1.18 5.97
N THR A 188 -20.32 -2.40 6.09
CA THR A 188 -20.01 -3.33 7.17
C THR A 188 -19.55 -4.68 6.61
N GLY A 189 -18.53 -5.26 7.22
CA GLY A 189 -17.95 -6.54 6.85
C GLY A 189 -16.44 -6.56 7.06
N PRO A 190 -15.78 -7.69 6.85
CA PRO A 190 -14.33 -7.76 6.85
C PRO A 190 -13.74 -7.08 5.61
N GLU A 191 -12.73 -6.24 5.84
CA GLU A 191 -11.94 -5.64 4.77
C GLU A 191 -10.87 -6.62 4.28
N PHE A 192 -10.49 -6.53 3.02
CA PHE A 192 -9.35 -7.26 2.46
C PHE A 192 -8.72 -6.48 1.33
N SER A 193 -7.44 -6.77 1.09
CA SER A 193 -6.62 -6.12 0.08
C SER A 193 -6.42 -7.05 -1.11
N PHE A 194 -6.82 -6.59 -2.29
CA PHE A 194 -6.70 -7.33 -3.54
C PHE A 194 -5.84 -6.56 -4.53
N MET A 195 -4.58 -6.94 -4.64
CA MET A 195 -3.64 -6.38 -5.62
C MET A 195 -3.61 -7.21 -6.89
N CYS A 196 -3.53 -6.54 -8.03
CA CYS A 196 -3.34 -7.18 -9.33
C CYS A 196 -2.22 -6.49 -10.10
N PHE A 197 -1.39 -7.25 -10.82
CA PHE A 197 -0.60 -6.68 -11.90
C PHE A 197 -1.54 -6.38 -13.06
N VAL A 198 -1.38 -5.21 -13.66
CA VAL A 198 -2.26 -4.74 -14.74
C VAL A 198 -1.41 -4.22 -15.89
N ASP A 199 -1.78 -4.60 -17.10
CA ASP A 199 -1.27 -4.03 -18.35
C ASP A 199 -2.43 -3.76 -19.30
N GLY A 200 -2.94 -2.54 -19.24
CA GLY A 200 -4.12 -2.14 -20.02
C GLY A 200 -5.36 -2.95 -19.64
N LEU A 201 -5.82 -3.84 -20.53
CA LEU A 201 -6.98 -4.70 -20.30
C LEU A 201 -6.64 -5.99 -19.54
N ASP A 202 -5.36 -6.36 -19.49
CA ASP A 202 -4.91 -7.61 -18.88
C ASP A 202 -4.70 -7.43 -17.39
N VAL A 203 -5.37 -8.28 -16.59
CA VAL A 203 -5.37 -8.23 -15.13
C VAL A 203 -4.93 -9.58 -14.56
N TYR A 204 -3.87 -9.56 -13.77
CA TYR A 204 -3.24 -10.75 -13.18
C TYR A 204 -3.29 -10.68 -11.65
N PRO A 205 -4.16 -11.47 -11.00
CA PRO A 205 -4.37 -11.38 -9.56
C PRO A 205 -3.17 -11.87 -8.74
N MET A 206 -2.91 -11.19 -7.63
CA MET A 206 -2.01 -11.65 -6.58
C MET A 206 -2.81 -12.42 -5.51
N THR A 207 -2.09 -13.12 -4.64
CA THR A 207 -2.69 -13.67 -3.42
C THR A 207 -3.25 -12.56 -2.54
N LEU A 208 -4.40 -12.83 -1.89
CA LEU A 208 -5.04 -11.85 -0.99
C LEU A 208 -4.20 -11.58 0.24
N SER A 209 -4.36 -10.38 0.79
CA SER A 209 -3.83 -9.99 2.10
C SER A 209 -4.87 -9.20 2.88
N GLN A 210 -4.70 -9.15 4.20
CA GLN A 210 -5.51 -8.29 5.07
C GLN A 210 -4.57 -7.54 6.00
N ASP A 211 -4.74 -6.22 6.10
CA ASP A 211 -4.02 -5.36 7.02
C ASP A 211 -4.85 -5.08 8.30
N HIS A 212 -4.21 -4.46 9.28
CA HIS A 212 -4.80 -4.01 10.53
C HIS A 212 -4.56 -2.51 10.67
N LYS A 213 -5.60 -1.71 10.36
CA LYS A 213 -5.47 -0.24 10.22
C LYS A 213 -5.45 0.50 11.56
N ARG A 214 -6.07 -0.02 12.62
CA ARG A 214 -6.12 0.65 13.91
C ARG A 214 -4.81 0.51 14.68
N ALA A 215 -4.43 1.58 15.39
CA ALA A 215 -3.15 1.67 16.08
C ALA A 215 -2.98 0.67 17.23
N TYR A 216 -4.06 0.31 17.93
CA TYR A 216 -4.01 -0.47 19.16
C TYR A 216 -4.82 -1.76 19.07
N GLU A 217 -4.50 -2.71 19.95
CA GLU A 217 -5.19 -4.00 20.08
C GLU A 217 -6.71 -3.84 20.23
N GLY A 218 -7.44 -4.83 19.72
CA GLY A 218 -8.90 -4.82 19.69
C GLY A 218 -9.47 -3.80 18.70
N ASP A 219 -8.72 -3.45 17.65
CA ASP A 219 -9.06 -2.45 16.64
C ASP A 219 -9.46 -1.10 17.26
N LYS A 220 -8.67 -0.63 18.21
CA LYS A 220 -8.85 0.64 18.92
C LYS A 220 -7.85 1.70 18.45
N GLY A 221 -8.16 2.96 18.82
CA GLY A 221 -7.32 4.11 18.50
C GLY A 221 -7.50 4.62 17.08
N PRO A 222 -6.64 5.54 16.64
CA PRO A 222 -6.74 6.15 15.31
C PRO A 222 -6.39 5.17 14.18
N ASN A 223 -6.84 5.48 12.97
CA ASN A 223 -6.38 4.81 11.77
C ASN A 223 -4.90 5.12 11.52
N THR A 224 -4.19 4.14 10.96
CA THR A 224 -2.77 4.22 10.61
C THR A 224 -2.56 3.78 9.16
N GLY A 225 -1.32 3.75 8.71
CA GLY A 225 -0.93 3.12 7.44
C GLY A 225 -1.00 1.58 7.46
N GLY A 226 -1.30 0.96 8.60
CA GLY A 226 -1.31 -0.48 8.86
C GLY A 226 -0.30 -0.88 9.92
N MET A 227 -0.76 -1.68 10.90
CA MET A 227 0.03 -2.17 12.04
C MET A 227 0.46 -3.63 11.90
N GLY A 228 0.15 -4.23 10.78
CA GLY A 228 0.48 -5.59 10.43
C GLY A 228 -0.43 -6.12 9.34
N ALA A 229 -0.05 -7.24 8.75
CA ALA A 229 -0.80 -7.89 7.69
C ALA A 229 -0.53 -9.39 7.65
N TYR A 230 -1.35 -10.11 6.92
CA TYR A 230 -1.15 -11.53 6.66
C TYR A 230 -1.68 -11.93 5.27
N SER A 231 -1.19 -13.04 4.75
CA SER A 231 -1.58 -13.63 3.48
C SER A 231 -1.44 -15.16 3.56
N PRO A 232 -2.44 -15.94 3.09
CA PRO A 232 -3.72 -15.55 2.46
C PRO A 232 -4.77 -15.09 3.47
N VAL A 233 -6.00 -14.83 3.00
CA VAL A 233 -7.13 -14.37 3.82
C VAL A 233 -8.26 -15.41 3.76
N PRO A 234 -8.27 -16.44 4.65
CA PRO A 234 -9.19 -17.59 4.53
C PRO A 234 -10.67 -17.24 4.74
N ILE A 235 -11.01 -16.09 5.31
CA ILE A 235 -12.39 -15.62 5.46
C ILE A 235 -13.01 -15.11 4.15
N ILE A 236 -12.19 -14.91 3.12
CA ILE A 236 -12.62 -14.54 1.76
C ILE A 236 -12.65 -15.82 0.95
N THR A 237 -13.80 -16.15 0.41
CA THR A 237 -14.02 -17.39 -0.36
C THR A 237 -13.51 -17.25 -1.79
N ASP A 238 -13.34 -18.36 -2.49
CA ASP A 238 -12.99 -18.36 -3.92
C ASP A 238 -14.07 -17.65 -4.75
N GLU A 239 -15.34 -17.72 -4.35
CA GLU A 239 -16.45 -17.00 -4.98
C GLU A 239 -16.31 -15.48 -4.79
N ASP A 240 -15.95 -15.02 -3.58
CA ASP A 240 -15.67 -13.58 -3.33
C ASP A 240 -14.48 -13.09 -4.16
N LEU A 241 -13.45 -13.93 -4.29
CA LEU A 241 -12.26 -13.62 -5.07
C LEU A 241 -12.60 -13.52 -6.57
N GLU A 242 -13.31 -14.51 -7.10
CA GLU A 242 -13.75 -14.51 -8.51
C GLU A 242 -14.66 -13.32 -8.80
N PHE A 243 -15.63 -13.04 -7.91
CA PHE A 243 -16.49 -11.87 -8.03
C PHE A 243 -15.66 -10.58 -8.06
N SER A 244 -14.70 -10.44 -7.14
CA SER A 244 -13.85 -9.24 -7.07
C SER A 244 -13.01 -9.07 -8.34
N LEU A 245 -12.50 -10.18 -8.91
CA LEU A 245 -11.75 -10.12 -10.16
C LEU A 245 -12.63 -9.72 -11.35
N GLU A 246 -13.78 -10.39 -11.52
CA GLU A 246 -14.64 -10.24 -12.70
C GLU A 246 -15.51 -8.98 -12.66
N HIS A 247 -15.93 -8.53 -11.47
CA HIS A 247 -16.84 -7.38 -11.32
C HIS A 247 -16.19 -6.11 -10.76
N VAL A 248 -14.93 -6.21 -10.28
CA VAL A 248 -14.21 -5.03 -9.76
C VAL A 248 -12.93 -4.79 -10.54
N MET A 249 -11.95 -5.69 -10.47
CA MET A 249 -10.59 -5.39 -10.96
C MET A 249 -10.53 -5.30 -12.50
N LYS A 250 -11.09 -6.28 -13.22
CA LYS A 250 -11.15 -6.25 -14.69
C LYS A 250 -11.99 -5.09 -15.24
N PRO A 251 -13.22 -4.83 -14.72
CA PRO A 251 -13.99 -3.65 -15.14
C PRO A 251 -13.30 -2.33 -14.86
N THR A 252 -12.55 -2.22 -13.73
CA THR A 252 -11.77 -1.01 -13.44
C THR A 252 -10.66 -0.79 -14.47
N ALA A 253 -9.90 -1.84 -14.80
CA ALA A 253 -8.86 -1.75 -15.83
C ALA A 253 -9.44 -1.35 -17.19
N ALA A 254 -10.56 -1.97 -17.59
CA ALA A 254 -11.28 -1.65 -18.82
C ALA A 254 -11.82 -0.21 -18.82
N ALA A 255 -12.38 0.25 -17.71
CA ALA A 255 -12.85 1.62 -17.52
C ALA A 255 -11.72 2.64 -17.70
N MET A 256 -10.55 2.38 -17.11
CA MET A 256 -9.37 3.24 -17.26
C MET A 256 -8.91 3.35 -18.72
N VAL A 257 -8.97 2.25 -19.48
CA VAL A 257 -8.69 2.27 -20.92
C VAL A 257 -9.75 3.11 -21.66
N ALA A 258 -11.03 2.93 -21.34
CA ALA A 258 -12.12 3.67 -21.96
C ALA A 258 -12.07 5.19 -21.68
N GLU A 259 -11.56 5.59 -20.51
CA GLU A 259 -11.32 7.00 -20.14
C GLU A 259 -10.03 7.58 -20.73
N GLY A 260 -9.28 6.80 -21.52
CA GLY A 260 -8.05 7.27 -22.18
C GLY A 260 -6.83 7.35 -21.25
N CYS A 261 -6.88 6.73 -20.07
CA CYS A 261 -5.79 6.63 -19.12
C CYS A 261 -5.50 5.16 -18.74
N PRO A 262 -5.05 4.32 -19.71
CA PRO A 262 -4.80 2.90 -19.46
C PRO A 262 -3.86 2.71 -18.29
N PHE A 263 -4.21 1.75 -17.42
CA PHE A 263 -3.43 1.45 -16.23
C PHE A 263 -2.34 0.43 -16.54
N THR A 264 -1.12 0.70 -16.07
CA THR A 264 0.01 -0.24 -16.09
C THR A 264 0.70 -0.24 -14.73
N GLY A 265 0.94 -1.40 -14.13
CA GLY A 265 1.57 -1.49 -12.81
C GLY A 265 0.76 -2.33 -11.84
N VAL A 266 0.66 -1.92 -10.58
CA VAL A 266 -0.17 -2.58 -9.56
C VAL A 266 -1.40 -1.76 -9.28
N LEU A 267 -2.57 -2.33 -9.60
CA LEU A 267 -3.86 -1.84 -9.15
C LEU A 267 -4.23 -2.54 -7.84
N TYR A 268 -4.39 -1.77 -6.78
CA TYR A 268 -4.79 -2.25 -5.47
C TYR A 268 -6.26 -1.87 -5.23
N GLY A 269 -7.11 -2.88 -5.03
CA GLY A 269 -8.46 -2.72 -4.53
C GLY A 269 -8.51 -2.96 -3.02
N GLY A 270 -8.84 -1.92 -2.25
CA GLY A 270 -9.29 -2.07 -0.87
C GLY A 270 -10.77 -2.44 -0.88
N LEU A 271 -11.11 -3.66 -0.50
CA LEU A 271 -12.44 -4.22 -0.65
C LEU A 271 -13.03 -4.58 0.72
N MET A 272 -14.35 -4.51 0.81
CA MET A 272 -15.10 -5.02 1.96
C MET A 272 -16.07 -6.11 1.51
N LYS A 273 -16.00 -7.27 2.18
CA LYS A 273 -16.98 -8.34 2.00
C LYS A 273 -18.27 -7.97 2.74
N THR A 274 -19.21 -7.39 2.00
CA THR A 274 -20.53 -7.04 2.55
C THR A 274 -21.53 -8.19 2.41
N PRO A 275 -22.71 -8.16 3.06
CA PRO A 275 -23.78 -9.14 2.84
C PRO A 275 -24.27 -9.21 1.38
N GLN A 276 -24.03 -8.17 0.57
CA GLN A 276 -24.38 -8.11 -0.85
C GLN A 276 -23.21 -8.48 -1.79
N GLY A 277 -22.10 -8.96 -1.23
CA GLY A 277 -20.86 -9.26 -1.94
C GLY A 277 -19.77 -8.21 -1.76
N PRO A 278 -18.58 -8.44 -2.33
CA PRO A 278 -17.48 -7.50 -2.26
C PRO A 278 -17.80 -6.12 -2.86
N LYS A 279 -17.47 -5.06 -2.13
CA LYS A 279 -17.57 -3.67 -2.59
C LYS A 279 -16.26 -2.93 -2.40
N VAL A 280 -15.95 -2.02 -3.30
CA VAL A 280 -14.75 -1.19 -3.23
C VAL A 280 -14.87 -0.13 -2.13
N ILE A 281 -13.87 -0.07 -1.25
CA ILE A 281 -13.65 1.02 -0.30
C ILE A 281 -12.81 2.11 -0.96
N GLU A 282 -11.71 1.71 -1.59
CA GLU A 282 -10.78 2.60 -2.30
C GLU A 282 -9.93 1.83 -3.30
N PHE A 283 -9.38 2.55 -4.28
CA PHE A 283 -8.28 2.07 -5.12
C PHE A 283 -6.98 2.77 -4.76
N ASN A 284 -5.88 2.02 -4.88
CA ASN A 284 -4.54 2.58 -4.88
C ASN A 284 -3.81 2.18 -6.16
N CYS A 285 -2.93 3.06 -6.64
CA CYS A 285 -2.26 2.90 -7.94
C CYS A 285 -0.86 2.28 -7.83
N ARG A 286 -0.59 1.57 -6.75
CA ARG A 286 0.72 1.01 -6.37
C ARG A 286 0.57 -0.17 -5.41
N PHE A 287 1.67 -0.83 -5.14
CA PHE A 287 1.75 -1.83 -4.07
C PHE A 287 1.28 -1.26 -2.72
N GLY A 288 0.54 -2.06 -1.94
CA GLY A 288 0.16 -1.74 -0.56
C GLY A 288 1.35 -1.78 0.40
N ASP A 289 1.22 -1.10 1.52
CA ASP A 289 2.17 -1.10 2.63
C ASP A 289 1.37 -1.07 3.95
N PRO A 290 1.29 -2.18 4.71
CA PRO A 290 2.26 -3.28 4.79
C PRO A 290 1.90 -4.58 4.02
N GLU A 291 0.99 -4.58 3.07
CA GLU A 291 0.55 -5.79 2.38
C GLU A 291 1.66 -6.44 1.54
N THR A 292 2.48 -5.62 0.88
CA THR A 292 3.55 -6.10 0.01
C THR A 292 4.56 -6.96 0.76
N GLU A 293 4.82 -6.63 2.02
CA GLU A 293 5.76 -7.32 2.90
C GLU A 293 5.30 -8.74 3.29
N VAL A 294 4.01 -9.04 3.13
CA VAL A 294 3.47 -10.40 3.34
C VAL A 294 3.09 -11.10 2.03
N VAL A 295 2.93 -10.37 0.94
CA VAL A 295 2.56 -10.93 -0.37
C VAL A 295 3.80 -11.35 -1.17
N LEU A 296 4.79 -10.47 -1.34
CA LEU A 296 5.98 -10.75 -2.15
C LEU A 296 6.87 -11.89 -1.62
N PRO A 297 6.99 -12.16 -0.31
CA PRO A 297 7.67 -13.37 0.17
C PRO A 297 7.07 -14.68 -0.35
N ARG A 298 5.77 -14.67 -0.68
CA ARG A 298 5.05 -15.83 -1.24
C ARG A 298 5.18 -15.96 -2.76
N LEU A 299 5.69 -14.96 -3.46
CA LEU A 299 5.87 -15.03 -4.91
C LEU A 299 7.01 -16.01 -5.25
N ALA A 300 6.70 -17.00 -6.11
CA ALA A 300 7.68 -17.98 -6.60
C ALA A 300 8.26 -17.58 -7.95
N THR A 301 7.48 -16.92 -8.81
CA THR A 301 7.91 -16.39 -10.11
C THR A 301 8.91 -15.26 -9.93
N ASP A 302 9.91 -15.17 -10.81
CA ASP A 302 10.86 -14.06 -10.82
C ASP A 302 10.14 -12.74 -11.04
N ILE A 303 10.21 -11.85 -10.05
CA ILE A 303 9.52 -10.56 -10.09
C ILE A 303 10.06 -9.63 -11.19
N TYR A 304 11.35 -9.80 -11.58
CA TYR A 304 11.94 -9.03 -12.66
C TYR A 304 11.26 -9.34 -14.00
N ASP A 305 10.89 -10.60 -14.25
CA ASP A 305 10.16 -11.00 -15.47
C ASP A 305 8.76 -10.38 -15.50
N ILE A 306 8.07 -10.35 -14.35
CA ILE A 306 6.74 -9.74 -14.21
C ILE A 306 6.81 -8.24 -14.48
N PHE A 307 7.74 -7.54 -13.82
CA PHE A 307 7.90 -6.10 -14.01
C PHE A 307 8.31 -5.74 -15.44
N SER A 308 9.18 -6.56 -16.04
CA SER A 308 9.59 -6.38 -17.43
C SER A 308 8.44 -6.59 -18.40
N ALA A 309 7.62 -7.63 -18.19
CA ALA A 309 6.46 -7.91 -19.04
C ALA A 309 5.49 -6.73 -19.07
N VAL A 310 5.17 -6.17 -17.90
CA VAL A 310 4.28 -4.99 -17.80
C VAL A 310 4.92 -3.74 -18.41
N ALA A 311 6.21 -3.48 -18.14
CA ALA A 311 6.90 -2.30 -18.65
C ALA A 311 7.05 -2.29 -20.17
N ASP A 312 7.19 -3.50 -20.77
CA ASP A 312 7.42 -3.69 -22.21
C ASP A 312 6.15 -4.07 -22.98
N HIS A 313 5.01 -4.23 -22.31
CA HIS A 313 3.74 -4.70 -22.90
C HIS A 313 3.91 -6.05 -23.61
N THR A 314 4.60 -6.98 -22.96
CA THR A 314 4.87 -8.34 -23.47
C THR A 314 4.06 -9.38 -22.67
N PRO A 315 3.91 -10.61 -23.19
CA PRO A 315 3.18 -11.65 -22.48
C PRO A 315 3.68 -11.88 -21.06
N MET A 316 2.75 -11.88 -20.11
CA MET A 316 3.03 -12.14 -18.69
C MET A 316 3.52 -13.58 -18.50
N PRO A 317 4.59 -13.83 -17.73
CA PRO A 317 4.92 -15.18 -17.31
C PRO A 317 3.81 -15.81 -16.47
N GLN A 318 3.77 -17.13 -16.40
CA GLN A 318 2.87 -17.80 -15.46
C GLN A 318 3.27 -17.41 -14.04
N ILE A 319 2.34 -16.78 -13.31
CA ILE A 319 2.59 -16.34 -11.94
C ILE A 319 2.28 -17.49 -10.99
N GLU A 320 3.28 -17.90 -10.21
CA GLU A 320 3.19 -18.97 -9.23
C GLU A 320 3.42 -18.42 -7.82
N TRP A 321 2.66 -18.96 -6.88
CA TRP A 321 2.73 -18.59 -5.47
C TRP A 321 3.15 -19.77 -4.62
N ARG A 322 3.98 -19.51 -3.62
CA ARG A 322 4.38 -20.50 -2.61
C ARG A 322 3.18 -20.85 -1.74
N LYS A 323 3.17 -22.07 -1.23
CA LYS A 323 2.10 -22.57 -0.36
C LYS A 323 2.20 -22.02 1.07
N GLU A 324 3.41 -21.70 1.50
CA GLU A 324 3.66 -21.11 2.81
C GLU A 324 2.84 -19.83 2.97
N VAL A 325 2.30 -19.65 4.15
CA VAL A 325 1.57 -18.45 4.54
C VAL A 325 2.50 -17.49 5.26
N THR A 326 2.12 -16.23 5.31
CA THR A 326 2.93 -15.17 5.91
C THR A 326 2.10 -14.30 6.84
N MET A 327 2.70 -13.88 7.94
CA MET A 327 2.13 -12.90 8.85
C MET A 327 3.22 -11.97 9.35
N GLY A 328 2.93 -10.67 9.43
CA GLY A 328 3.89 -9.67 9.83
C GLY A 328 3.31 -8.63 10.79
N PHE A 329 4.15 -8.21 11.71
CA PHE A 329 3.87 -7.23 12.73
C PHE A 329 4.66 -5.96 12.47
N VAL A 330 3.98 -4.82 12.45
CA VAL A 330 4.62 -3.51 12.36
C VAL A 330 5.02 -3.04 13.75
N MET A 331 6.29 -2.69 13.91
CA MET A 331 6.80 -1.98 15.07
C MET A 331 6.86 -0.49 14.76
N ALA A 332 6.08 0.29 15.48
CA ALA A 332 5.92 1.72 15.27
C ALA A 332 6.48 2.54 16.44
N SER A 333 6.92 3.77 16.17
CA SER A 333 7.36 4.70 17.22
C SER A 333 6.19 5.09 18.12
N LYS A 334 6.41 5.12 19.44
CA LYS A 334 5.41 5.56 20.40
C LYS A 334 4.91 6.97 20.05
N GLY A 335 3.60 7.11 19.99
CA GLY A 335 2.91 8.32 19.54
C GLY A 335 2.37 8.24 18.10
N TYR A 336 2.88 7.33 17.25
CA TYR A 336 2.35 7.11 15.91
C TYR A 336 0.86 6.70 15.96
N PRO A 337 -0.03 7.21 15.06
CA PRO A 337 0.20 8.05 13.89
C PRO A 337 0.24 9.56 14.17
N GLY A 338 0.18 9.97 15.43
CA GLY A 338 0.39 11.37 15.87
C GLY A 338 1.87 11.72 15.95
N ASP A 339 2.22 12.63 16.85
CA ASP A 339 3.59 13.07 17.07
C ASP A 339 4.43 11.98 17.73
N TYR A 340 5.60 11.72 17.19
CA TYR A 340 6.55 10.73 17.70
C TYR A 340 7.98 11.23 17.65
N LYS A 341 8.84 10.64 18.51
CA LYS A 341 10.28 10.92 18.56
C LYS A 341 11.05 9.90 17.72
N LYS A 342 12.21 10.33 17.21
CA LYS A 342 13.14 9.51 16.42
C LYS A 342 14.50 9.39 17.12
N GLY A 343 15.37 8.52 16.60
CA GLY A 343 16.76 8.41 17.04
C GLY A 343 17.01 7.42 18.17
N TYR A 344 16.04 6.55 18.47
CA TYR A 344 16.21 5.49 19.49
C TYR A 344 16.89 4.27 18.86
N GLU A 345 17.90 3.72 19.57
CA GLU A 345 18.63 2.55 19.12
C GLU A 345 17.72 1.31 19.09
N ILE A 346 17.91 0.49 18.06
CA ILE A 346 17.22 -0.80 17.85
C ILE A 346 18.27 -1.90 17.95
N SER A 347 18.08 -2.87 18.83
CA SER A 347 18.97 -4.01 19.00
C SER A 347 18.23 -5.35 18.88
N GLY A 348 18.97 -6.45 18.78
CA GLY A 348 18.41 -7.80 18.66
C GLY A 348 18.13 -8.26 17.23
N LEU A 349 18.29 -7.44 16.21
CA LEU A 349 18.06 -7.82 14.82
C LEU A 349 19.04 -8.91 14.33
N ASP A 350 20.25 -8.90 14.86
CA ASP A 350 21.32 -9.86 14.57
C ASP A 350 21.11 -11.25 15.19
N LYS A 351 20.14 -11.39 16.09
CA LYS A 351 19.79 -12.64 16.77
C LYS A 351 18.60 -13.36 16.15
N LEU A 352 17.97 -12.75 15.14
CA LEU A 352 16.80 -13.32 14.52
C LEU A 352 17.17 -14.53 13.65
N SER A 353 16.27 -15.50 13.60
CA SER A 353 16.38 -16.66 12.74
C SER A 353 16.35 -16.29 11.26
N GLU A 354 17.05 -17.02 10.40
CA GLU A 354 17.12 -16.77 8.96
C GLU A 354 15.78 -16.90 8.22
N ASP A 355 14.80 -17.59 8.80
CA ASP A 355 13.44 -17.72 8.27
C ASP A 355 12.54 -16.53 8.61
N ILE A 356 13.01 -15.58 9.42
CA ILE A 356 12.35 -14.32 9.73
C ILE A 356 12.82 -13.25 8.73
N ARG A 357 11.88 -12.55 8.12
CA ARG A 357 12.18 -11.38 7.31
C ARG A 357 11.91 -10.11 8.09
N VAL A 358 12.85 -9.18 8.02
CA VAL A 358 12.68 -7.84 8.61
C VAL A 358 12.72 -6.81 7.49
N PHE A 359 11.60 -6.15 7.26
CA PHE A 359 11.52 -5.04 6.34
C PHE A 359 11.62 -3.72 7.11
N HIS A 360 12.63 -2.93 6.77
CA HIS A 360 12.84 -1.63 7.37
C HIS A 360 11.90 -0.60 6.70
N MET A 361 11.07 0.05 7.50
CA MET A 361 10.09 1.04 7.04
C MET A 361 10.58 2.46 7.28
N GLY A 362 11.24 2.69 8.44
CA GLY A 362 11.74 4.01 8.81
C GLY A 362 12.90 3.88 9.79
N THR A 363 14.07 3.50 9.31
CA THR A 363 15.30 3.35 10.09
C THR A 363 16.43 4.19 9.52
N SER A 364 17.35 4.59 10.39
CA SER A 364 18.63 5.20 10.04
C SER A 364 19.77 4.39 10.65
N LEU A 365 20.97 4.51 10.05
CA LEU A 365 22.18 3.89 10.56
C LEU A 365 23.07 4.97 11.17
N LYS A 366 23.49 4.78 12.41
CA LYS A 366 24.46 5.64 13.11
C LYS A 366 25.44 4.79 13.88
N ASP A 367 26.72 4.97 13.64
CA ASP A 367 27.82 4.23 14.27
C ASP A 367 27.64 2.69 14.18
N GLY A 368 27.15 2.22 13.03
CA GLY A 368 26.90 0.80 12.76
C GLY A 368 25.66 0.22 13.46
N ARG A 369 24.82 1.05 14.07
CA ARG A 369 23.60 0.65 14.77
C ARG A 369 22.35 1.25 14.13
N PHE A 370 21.26 0.48 14.09
CA PHE A 370 19.98 0.95 13.62
C PHE A 370 19.26 1.82 14.65
N HIS A 371 18.61 2.87 14.17
CA HIS A 371 17.84 3.79 14.99
C HIS A 371 16.47 4.06 14.34
N THR A 372 15.49 4.38 15.15
CA THR A 372 14.16 4.79 14.67
C THR A 372 14.26 6.11 13.89
N ALA A 373 13.64 6.17 12.71
CA ALA A 373 13.64 7.33 11.82
C ALA A 373 12.27 7.64 11.21
N GLY A 374 11.24 6.86 11.52
CA GLY A 374 9.89 7.00 11.00
C GLY A 374 8.81 6.72 12.03
N GLY A 375 7.55 6.87 11.64
CA GLY A 375 6.41 6.46 12.44
C GLY A 375 6.30 4.94 12.50
N ARG A 376 6.14 4.28 11.34
CA ARG A 376 6.37 2.85 11.22
C ARG A 376 7.87 2.65 10.99
N VAL A 377 8.47 1.73 11.71
CA VAL A 377 9.93 1.59 11.80
C VAL A 377 10.40 0.27 11.19
N LEU A 378 9.80 -0.83 11.59
CA LEU A 378 10.11 -2.18 11.11
C LEU A 378 8.81 -2.94 10.84
N MET A 379 8.84 -3.87 9.90
CA MET A 379 7.87 -4.95 9.80
C MET A 379 8.60 -6.29 9.90
N VAL A 380 8.21 -7.10 10.86
CA VAL A 380 8.79 -8.42 11.13
C VAL A 380 7.83 -9.48 10.64
N VAL A 381 8.27 -10.29 9.68
CA VAL A 381 7.42 -11.26 8.96
C VAL A 381 7.92 -12.67 9.20
N GLY A 382 7.02 -13.51 9.70
CA GLY A 382 7.18 -14.94 9.80
C GLY A 382 6.48 -15.67 8.66
N SER A 383 7.02 -16.83 8.27
CA SER A 383 6.41 -17.75 7.32
C SER A 383 6.15 -19.09 8.00
N GLY A 384 5.05 -19.76 7.63
CA GLY A 384 4.69 -21.04 8.21
C GLY A 384 3.87 -21.90 7.27
N ALA A 385 3.60 -23.14 7.68
CA ALA A 385 2.68 -24.03 7.00
C ALA A 385 1.23 -23.57 7.16
N ASP A 386 0.93 -22.88 8.25
CA ASP A 386 -0.36 -22.26 8.56
C ASP A 386 -0.17 -20.87 9.21
N LEU A 387 -1.27 -20.13 9.38
CA LEU A 387 -1.24 -18.77 9.93
C LEU A 387 -0.84 -18.73 11.40
N GLN A 388 -1.12 -19.80 12.18
CA GLN A 388 -0.71 -19.86 13.57
C GLN A 388 0.81 -19.97 13.69
N GLU A 389 1.44 -20.83 12.90
CA GLU A 389 2.90 -20.97 12.87
C GLU A 389 3.57 -19.66 12.42
N ALA A 390 3.06 -19.03 11.35
CA ALA A 390 3.58 -17.76 10.88
C ALA A 390 3.46 -16.65 11.93
N HIS A 391 2.31 -16.58 12.63
CA HIS A 391 2.07 -15.66 13.74
C HIS A 391 3.08 -15.86 14.87
N ASP A 392 3.21 -17.09 15.36
CA ASP A 392 4.03 -17.38 16.54
C ASP A 392 5.52 -17.11 16.28
N LYS A 393 6.00 -17.44 15.08
CA LYS A 393 7.36 -17.12 14.65
C LYS A 393 7.60 -15.60 14.59
N ALA A 394 6.69 -14.86 13.95
CA ALA A 394 6.83 -13.41 13.80
C ALA A 394 6.73 -12.70 15.17
N LEU A 395 5.78 -13.11 16.03
CA LEU A 395 5.61 -12.52 17.35
C LEU A 395 6.83 -12.77 18.24
N ALA A 396 7.35 -14.00 18.27
CA ALA A 396 8.57 -14.32 19.02
C ALA A 396 9.78 -13.49 18.56
N ALA A 397 9.89 -13.27 17.26
CA ALA A 397 10.94 -12.41 16.69
C ALA A 397 10.76 -10.94 17.11
N VAL A 398 9.54 -10.40 17.04
CA VAL A 398 9.22 -9.04 17.52
C VAL A 398 9.58 -8.87 19.00
N GLU A 399 9.25 -9.84 19.84
CA GLU A 399 9.54 -9.80 21.28
C GLU A 399 11.03 -9.86 21.61
N SER A 400 11.87 -10.34 20.69
CA SER A 400 13.32 -10.37 20.85
C SER A 400 14.03 -9.09 20.39
N ILE A 401 13.31 -8.19 19.71
CA ILE A 401 13.83 -6.89 19.29
C ILE A 401 13.63 -5.88 20.42
N GLU A 402 14.70 -5.22 20.80
CA GLU A 402 14.72 -4.26 21.89
C GLU A 402 14.81 -2.83 21.38
N CYS A 403 13.85 -2.00 21.77
CA CYS A 403 13.87 -0.54 21.58
C CYS A 403 12.82 0.08 22.50
N GLU A 404 13.25 1.02 23.36
CA GLU A 404 12.36 1.64 24.36
C GLU A 404 11.22 2.47 23.78
N ASN A 405 11.37 2.92 22.53
CA ASN A 405 10.40 3.81 21.85
C ASN A 405 9.55 3.10 20.80
N LEU A 406 9.52 1.78 20.76
CA LEU A 406 8.66 1.03 19.85
C LEU A 406 7.44 0.44 20.58
N PHE A 407 6.36 0.31 19.82
CA PHE A 407 5.18 -0.47 20.18
C PHE A 407 4.67 -1.25 18.97
N TYR A 408 3.90 -2.28 19.23
CA TYR A 408 3.26 -3.13 18.21
C TYR A 408 1.95 -3.71 18.75
N ARG A 409 1.14 -4.27 17.89
CA ARG A 409 -0.08 -4.98 18.24
C ARG A 409 0.21 -6.48 18.29
N ARG A 410 -0.16 -7.14 19.40
CA ARG A 410 -0.03 -8.60 19.54
C ARG A 410 -1.14 -9.37 18.83
N ASP A 411 -2.26 -8.72 18.57
CA ASP A 411 -3.48 -9.32 18.03
C ASP A 411 -3.56 -9.34 16.50
N ILE A 412 -2.44 -9.14 15.79
CA ILE A 412 -2.41 -9.28 14.33
C ILE A 412 -2.89 -10.68 13.94
N GLY A 413 -3.82 -10.76 13.00
CA GLY A 413 -4.42 -12.03 12.57
C GLY A 413 -5.56 -12.55 13.46
N TRP A 414 -6.00 -11.82 14.47
CA TRP A 414 -7.03 -12.28 15.41
C TRP A 414 -8.31 -12.79 14.73
N ARG A 415 -8.64 -12.25 13.54
CA ARG A 415 -9.85 -12.64 12.78
C ARG A 415 -9.77 -14.04 12.20
N VAL A 416 -8.56 -14.58 12.03
CA VAL A 416 -8.32 -15.87 11.36
C VAL A 416 -7.67 -16.91 12.26
N LEU A 417 -7.05 -16.51 13.37
CA LEU A 417 -6.42 -17.42 14.32
C LEU A 417 -7.43 -18.08 15.28
N ASN A 418 -8.64 -17.53 15.38
CA ASN A 418 -9.72 -18.03 16.25
C ASN A 418 -10.88 -18.63 15.45
N LEU A 419 -10.65 -19.04 14.19
CA LEU A 419 -11.63 -19.70 13.33
C LEU A 419 -11.67 -21.21 13.59
#